data_b0c03801d955d0294a60db1073bef024
#
_entry.id   b0c03801d955d0294a60db1073bef024
#
_cell.length_a   1.000
_cell.length_b   1.000
_cell.length_c   1.000
_cell.angle_alpha   90.00
_cell.angle_beta   90.00
_cell.angle_gamma   90.00
#
_symmetry.space_group_name_H-M   'P 1'
#
loop_
_entity.id
_entity.type
_entity.pdbx_description
1 polymer ?
#
loop_
_entity_poly.entity_id
_entity_poly.type
_entity_poly.pdbx_seq_one_letter_code
_entity_poly.pdbx_strand_id
1 'polypeptide(L)' 'GIRQTVATQLGIDAAEIQNDDNLFMLGLDSMSLMTLVGLWREQGVSVEFQDLVEEPTLQDWQHRLKLNPA' A
#
# COMPACT_ATOMS: atom_id res chain seq x y z
N GLY A 1 -1.22 -4.48 10.00
CA GLY A 1 -0.10 -4.32 9.09
C GLY A 1 -0.49 -3.71 7.76
N ILE A 2 0.48 -3.40 6.97
CA ILE A 2 0.26 -2.76 5.66
C ILE A 2 -0.58 -3.62 4.72
N ARG A 3 -0.37 -4.94 4.74
CA ARG A 3 -1.12 -5.87 3.89
C ARG A 3 -2.62 -5.76 4.14
N GLN A 4 -3.02 -5.75 5.39
CA GLN A 4 -4.44 -5.66 5.75
C GLN A 4 -5.01 -4.30 5.35
N THR A 5 -4.26 -3.23 5.55
CA THR A 5 -4.69 -1.88 5.17
C THR A 5 -4.95 -1.80 3.67
N VAL A 6 -4.03 -2.33 2.87
CA VAL A 6 -4.17 -2.34 1.41
C VAL A 6 -5.33 -3.23 0.98
N ALA A 7 -5.45 -4.42 1.58
CA ALA A 7 -6.54 -5.34 1.26
C ALA A 7 -7.90 -4.72 1.52
N THR A 8 -8.04 -4.04 2.65
CA THR A 8 -9.29 -3.35 2.99
C THR A 8 -9.62 -2.29 1.94
N GLN A 9 -8.62 -1.54 1.51
CA GLN A 9 -8.82 -0.50 0.50
C GLN A 9 -9.20 -1.10 -0.86
N LEU A 10 -8.67 -2.27 -1.18
CA LEU A 10 -8.98 -2.96 -2.44
C LEU A 10 -10.27 -3.78 -2.38
N GLY A 11 -10.79 -4.02 -1.19
CA GLY A 11 -11.98 -4.83 -1.00
C GLY A 11 -11.77 -6.32 -1.21
N ILE A 12 -10.56 -6.82 -0.90
CA ILE A 12 -10.21 -8.23 -1.03
C ILE A 12 -9.59 -8.74 0.27
N ASP A 13 -9.41 -10.06 0.38
CA ASP A 13 -8.73 -10.65 1.52
C ASP A 13 -7.24 -10.39 1.45
N ALA A 14 -6.63 -10.13 2.61
CA ALA A 14 -5.19 -9.94 2.68
C ALA A 14 -4.41 -11.14 2.14
N ALA A 15 -4.96 -12.34 2.31
CA ALA A 15 -4.33 -13.57 1.83
C ALA A 15 -4.21 -13.63 0.29
N GLU A 16 -4.99 -12.82 -0.42
CA GLU A 16 -4.94 -12.79 -1.88
C GLU A 16 -3.79 -11.93 -2.41
N ILE A 17 -3.11 -11.21 -1.55
CA ILE A 17 -2.04 -10.32 -1.96
C ILE A 17 -0.68 -10.94 -1.68
N GLN A 18 0.11 -11.15 -2.72
CA GLN A 18 1.51 -11.59 -2.59
C GLN A 18 2.40 -10.38 -2.40
N ASN A 19 3.55 -10.56 -1.74
CA ASN A 19 4.45 -9.45 -1.46
C ASN A 19 5.00 -8.78 -2.74
N ASP A 20 5.10 -9.53 -3.81
CA ASP A 20 5.64 -9.04 -5.09
C ASP A 20 4.58 -8.78 -6.16
N ASP A 21 3.31 -8.87 -5.80
CA ASP A 21 2.23 -8.55 -6.75
C ASP A 21 2.22 -7.06 -7.06
N ASN A 22 1.98 -6.74 -8.33
CA ASN A 22 1.72 -5.37 -8.74
C ASN A 22 0.31 -5.01 -8.26
N LEU A 23 0.21 -4.09 -7.31
CA LEU A 23 -1.06 -3.77 -6.67
C LEU A 23 -2.07 -3.14 -7.64
N PHE A 24 -1.59 -2.45 -8.68
CA PHE A 24 -2.50 -1.92 -9.69
C PHE A 24 -3.20 -3.03 -10.48
N MET A 25 -2.53 -4.17 -10.64
CA MET A 25 -3.13 -5.34 -11.29
C MET A 25 -4.21 -5.98 -10.43
N LEU A 26 -4.19 -5.71 -9.13
CA LEU A 26 -5.20 -6.23 -8.20
C LEU A 26 -6.38 -5.28 -8.03
N GLY A 27 -6.37 -4.13 -8.70
CA GLY A 27 -7.47 -3.20 -8.65
C GLY A 27 -7.18 -1.88 -7.96
N LEU A 28 -5.94 -1.65 -7.53
CA LEU A 28 -5.58 -0.36 -6.95
C LEU A 28 -5.65 0.72 -8.02
N ASP A 29 -6.26 1.85 -7.68
CA ASP A 29 -6.31 2.99 -8.58
C ASP A 29 -5.77 4.24 -7.88
N SER A 30 -5.72 5.36 -8.63
CA SER A 30 -5.17 6.61 -8.10
C SER A 30 -5.91 7.12 -6.87
N MET A 31 -7.23 6.99 -6.86
CA MET A 31 -8.04 7.46 -5.72
C MET A 31 -7.78 6.63 -4.49
N SER A 32 -7.72 5.31 -4.63
CA SER A 32 -7.43 4.40 -3.53
C SER A 32 -6.03 4.66 -2.98
N LEU A 33 -5.08 4.87 -3.87
CA LEU A 33 -3.70 5.15 -3.47
C LEU A 33 -3.59 6.48 -2.72
N MET A 34 -4.30 7.50 -3.18
CA MET A 34 -4.32 8.79 -2.48
C MET A 34 -4.91 8.66 -1.08
N THR A 35 -5.93 7.83 -0.93
CA THR A 35 -6.53 7.55 0.38
C THR A 35 -5.50 6.89 1.30
N LEU A 36 -4.75 5.93 0.78
CA LEU A 36 -3.70 5.26 1.56
C LEU A 36 -2.59 6.23 1.97
N VAL A 37 -2.16 7.09 1.06
CA VAL A 37 -1.16 8.11 1.37
C VAL A 37 -1.64 9.00 2.50
N GLY A 38 -2.90 9.44 2.43
CA GLY A 38 -3.49 10.28 3.46
C GLY A 38 -3.51 9.60 4.82
N LEU A 39 -3.91 8.32 4.86
CA LEU A 39 -3.95 7.54 6.09
C LEU A 39 -2.57 7.43 6.73
N TRP A 40 -1.56 7.12 5.92
CA TRP A 40 -0.21 6.95 6.46
C TRP A 40 0.39 8.27 6.93
N ARG A 41 0.10 9.37 6.23
CA ARG A 41 0.55 10.69 6.67
C ARG A 41 -0.09 11.08 8.00
N GLU A 42 -1.35 10.73 8.21
CA GLU A 42 -2.03 10.97 9.48
C GLU A 42 -1.37 10.21 10.63
N GLN A 43 -0.76 9.06 10.32
CA GLN A 43 -0.04 8.26 11.31
C GLN A 43 1.41 8.71 11.50
N GLY A 44 1.79 9.80 10.87
CA GLY A 44 3.14 10.35 10.99
C GLY A 44 4.16 9.75 10.03
N VAL A 45 3.70 9.00 9.03
CA VAL A 45 4.60 8.40 8.05
C VAL A 45 4.84 9.40 6.92
N SER A 46 6.12 9.62 6.61
CA SER A 46 6.52 10.49 5.52
C SER A 46 6.50 9.70 4.21
N VAL A 47 5.52 9.97 3.37
CA VAL A 47 5.36 9.24 2.12
C VAL A 47 4.81 10.14 1.02
N GLU A 48 5.29 9.93 -0.20
CA GLU A 48 4.82 10.65 -1.37
C GLU A 48 4.07 9.68 -2.29
N PHE A 49 3.01 10.18 -2.91
CA PHE A 49 2.23 9.42 -3.88
C PHE A 49 3.13 8.82 -4.97
N GLN A 50 4.03 9.63 -5.51
CA GLN A 50 4.93 9.23 -6.59
C GLN A 50 5.80 8.03 -6.21
N ASP A 51 6.27 8.00 -4.97
CA ASP A 51 7.11 6.89 -4.50
C ASP A 51 6.39 5.56 -4.58
N LEU A 52 5.11 5.55 -4.24
CA LEU A 52 4.32 4.34 -4.23
C LEU A 52 3.92 3.89 -5.63
N VAL A 53 3.73 4.84 -6.54
CA VAL A 53 3.41 4.54 -7.93
C VAL A 53 4.59 3.87 -8.64
N GLU A 54 5.79 4.31 -8.34
CA GLU A 54 7.00 3.78 -8.99
C GLU A 54 7.28 2.33 -8.62
N GLU A 55 6.94 1.93 -7.40
CA GLU A 55 7.20 0.59 -6.91
C GLU A 55 5.93 0.03 -6.25
N PRO A 56 4.96 -0.41 -7.05
CA PRO A 56 3.62 -0.73 -6.53
C PRO A 56 3.47 -2.15 -5.99
N THR A 57 4.36 -2.54 -5.06
CA THR A 57 4.28 -3.83 -4.40
C THR A 57 4.36 -3.66 -2.89
N LEU A 58 3.81 -4.64 -2.14
CA LEU A 58 3.84 -4.58 -0.69
C LEU A 58 5.27 -4.60 -0.14
N GLN A 59 6.14 -5.43 -0.72
CA GLN A 59 7.52 -5.52 -0.22
C GLN A 59 8.26 -4.21 -0.37
N ASP A 60 8.05 -3.52 -1.49
CA ASP A 60 8.68 -2.23 -1.72
C ASP A 60 8.11 -1.16 -0.79
N TRP A 61 6.80 -1.20 -0.60
CA TRP A 61 6.13 -0.24 0.29
C TRP A 61 6.55 -0.42 1.74
N GLN A 62 6.67 -1.67 2.21
CA GLN A 62 7.13 -1.94 3.56
C GLN A 62 8.52 -1.38 3.79
N HIS A 63 9.39 -1.56 2.80
CA HIS A 63 10.75 -1.07 2.88
C HIS A 63 10.78 0.46 2.86
N ARG A 64 10.04 1.06 1.95
CA ARG A 64 10.05 2.51 1.76
C ARG A 64 9.38 3.25 2.93
N LEU A 65 8.27 2.71 3.42
CA LEU A 65 7.52 3.34 4.51
C LEU A 65 8.10 3.02 5.88
N LYS A 66 8.96 2.02 5.97
CA LYS A 66 9.54 1.54 7.22
C LYS A 66 8.49 1.17 8.26
N LEU A 67 7.39 0.61 7.78
CA LEU A 67 6.31 0.15 8.65
C LEU A 67 6.62 -1.25 9.15
N ASN A 68 6.06 -1.60 10.32
CA ASN A 68 6.14 -2.96 10.83
C ASN A 68 5.42 -3.89 9.84
N PRO A 69 6.00 -5.06 9.55
CA PRO A 69 5.43 -5.97 8.56
C PRO A 69 4.16 -6.68 9.00
N ALA A 70 3.81 -6.58 10.24
CA ALA A 70 2.62 -7.29 10.74
C ALA A 70 1.33 -6.55 10.45
#